data_611cd17e2f9f946a73a2174ea1ffab09
#
_entry.id   611cd17e2f9f946a73a2174ea1ffab09
#
_cell.length_a   1.000
_cell.length_b   1.000
_cell.length_c   1.000
_cell.angle_alpha   90.00
_cell.angle_beta   90.00
_cell.angle_gamma   90.00
#
_symmetry.space_group_name_H-M   'P 1'
#
loop_
_entity.id
_entity.type
_entity.pdbx_description
1 polymer ?
#
loop_
_entity_poly.entity_id
_entity_poly.type
_entity_poly.pdbx_seq_one_letter_code
_entity_poly.pdbx_strand_id
1 'polypeptide(L)'
;MIDPAPRCNAVIADIDSANADDPRNVTVAGTSRPYEVVYAERMTERLAAMYPEASDLLRIAARGQHIRRFDVPRAQFPQGRDGYNQWRRMCREHHARLLHDIMIRHGYGEASIAHVAKLVKKEQLKKDMESQALENVVDVVFLEYYFDEFYGKHQYNDAKLIDIMGKTLRKMSPKGHQAALALSLPERTRKLVLAAAEREASALAALAKVAID
;
A
#
# COMPACT_ATOMS: atom_id res chain seq x y z
N MET A 1 19.80 -0.95 9.22
CA MET A 1 18.58 -1.77 8.96
C MET A 1 18.64 -2.93 9.93
N ILE A 2 17.59 -3.13 10.73
CA ILE A 2 17.48 -4.29 11.61
C ILE A 2 17.01 -5.48 10.78
N ASP A 3 17.71 -6.61 10.83
CA ASP A 3 17.29 -7.82 10.15
C ASP A 3 16.00 -8.37 10.78
N PRO A 4 15.01 -8.78 9.96
CA PRO A 4 13.79 -9.38 10.50
C PRO A 4 14.10 -10.67 11.27
N ALA A 5 13.35 -10.92 12.35
CA ALA A 5 13.45 -12.17 13.06
C ALA A 5 13.20 -13.38 12.13
N PRO A 6 13.83 -14.56 12.35
CA PRO A 6 13.63 -15.74 11.51
C PRO A 6 12.15 -16.11 11.33
N ARG A 7 11.32 -15.90 12.35
CA ARG A 7 9.88 -16.12 12.32
C ARG A 7 9.16 -15.16 11.35
N CYS A 8 9.57 -13.88 11.30
CA CYS A 8 9.04 -12.91 10.34
C CYS A 8 9.37 -13.32 8.90
N ASN A 9 10.60 -13.76 8.65
CA ASN A 9 11.02 -14.23 7.34
C ASN A 9 10.22 -15.46 6.87
N ALA A 10 9.89 -16.38 7.78
CA ALA A 10 9.05 -17.53 7.46
C ALA A 10 7.61 -17.12 7.09
N VAL A 11 7.01 -16.16 7.79
CA VAL A 11 5.70 -15.59 7.42
C VAL A 11 5.77 -14.91 6.05
N ILE A 12 6.83 -14.16 5.77
CA ILE A 12 7.03 -13.50 4.46
C ILE A 12 7.13 -14.53 3.33
N ALA A 13 7.84 -15.64 3.54
CA ALA A 13 7.93 -16.73 2.56
C ALA A 13 6.57 -17.37 2.26
N ASP A 14 5.72 -17.56 3.27
CA ASP A 14 4.35 -18.07 3.07
C ASP A 14 3.47 -17.06 2.31
N ILE A 15 3.63 -15.77 2.56
CA ILE A 15 2.94 -14.71 1.80
C ILE A 15 3.36 -14.75 0.33
N ASP A 16 4.65 -14.88 0.06
CA ASP A 16 5.17 -14.95 -1.30
C ASP A 16 4.68 -16.19 -2.04
N SER A 17 4.69 -17.34 -1.37
CA SER A 17 4.13 -18.58 -1.91
C SER A 17 2.64 -18.43 -2.26
N ALA A 18 1.86 -17.78 -1.38
CA ALA A 18 0.44 -17.51 -1.64
C ALA A 18 0.22 -16.56 -2.82
N ASN A 19 1.09 -15.56 -3.00
CA ASN A 19 1.02 -14.60 -4.11
C ASN A 19 1.53 -15.17 -5.43
N ALA A 20 2.36 -16.22 -5.40
CA ALA A 20 2.87 -16.87 -6.60
C ALA A 20 1.77 -17.53 -7.46
N ASP A 21 0.61 -17.80 -6.88
CA ASP A 21 -0.58 -18.31 -7.57
C ASP A 21 -1.32 -17.24 -8.40
N ASP A 22 -0.88 -15.97 -8.40
CA ASP A 22 -1.58 -14.91 -9.15
C ASP A 22 -1.55 -15.22 -10.66
N PRO A 23 -2.72 -15.38 -11.30
CA PRO A 23 -2.79 -15.65 -12.73
C PRO A 23 -2.37 -14.45 -13.60
N ARG A 24 -2.27 -13.26 -13.00
CA ARG A 24 -1.82 -12.05 -13.69
C ARG A 24 -0.31 -11.93 -13.58
N ASN A 25 0.33 -11.54 -14.67
CA ASN A 25 1.76 -11.33 -14.71
C ASN A 25 2.09 -9.88 -15.08
N VAL A 26 3.25 -9.43 -14.63
CA VAL A 26 3.87 -8.16 -15.02
C VAL A 26 5.33 -8.42 -15.42
N THR A 27 5.78 -7.72 -16.46
CA THR A 27 7.19 -7.82 -16.88
C THR A 27 8.05 -6.85 -16.07
N VAL A 28 9.05 -7.39 -15.40
CA VAL A 28 10.06 -6.61 -14.64
C VAL A 28 11.43 -7.02 -15.13
N ALA A 29 12.22 -6.07 -15.60
CA ALA A 29 13.57 -6.30 -16.16
C ALA A 29 13.60 -7.45 -17.20
N GLY A 30 12.59 -7.52 -18.08
CA GLY A 30 12.48 -8.53 -19.12
C GLY A 30 11.93 -9.88 -18.68
N THR A 31 11.65 -10.08 -17.38
CA THR A 31 11.12 -11.32 -16.83
C THR A 31 9.64 -11.19 -16.47
N SER A 32 8.81 -12.15 -16.89
CA SER A 32 7.39 -12.25 -16.51
C SER A 32 7.28 -12.82 -15.10
N ARG A 33 6.56 -12.11 -14.21
CA ARG A 33 6.44 -12.47 -12.78
C ARG A 33 5.01 -12.26 -12.28
N PRO A 34 4.52 -13.06 -11.31
CA PRO A 34 3.20 -12.86 -10.71
C PRO A 34 3.04 -11.44 -10.16
N TYR A 35 1.90 -10.79 -10.49
CA TYR A 35 1.69 -9.37 -10.21
C TYR A 35 1.72 -9.05 -8.71
N GLU A 36 1.05 -9.87 -7.86
CA GLU A 36 1.02 -9.59 -6.42
C GLU A 36 2.35 -9.93 -5.73
N VAL A 37 3.20 -10.80 -6.28
CA VAL A 37 4.58 -11.00 -5.80
C VAL A 37 5.39 -9.72 -6.01
N VAL A 38 5.35 -9.17 -7.23
CA VAL A 38 6.07 -7.92 -7.55
C VAL A 38 5.55 -6.75 -6.72
N TYR A 39 4.22 -6.65 -6.51
CA TYR A 39 3.66 -5.62 -5.63
C TYR A 39 4.19 -5.74 -4.20
N ALA A 40 4.19 -6.96 -3.64
CA ALA A 40 4.65 -7.23 -2.27
C ALA A 40 6.14 -6.90 -2.09
N GLU A 41 6.98 -7.17 -3.07
CA GLU A 41 8.40 -6.79 -3.07
C GLU A 41 8.59 -5.28 -3.06
N ARG A 42 7.91 -4.55 -3.96
CA ARG A 42 7.93 -3.08 -4.02
C ARG A 42 7.51 -2.44 -2.70
N MET A 43 6.48 -3.00 -2.05
CA MET A 43 6.05 -2.57 -0.72
C MET A 43 7.15 -2.77 0.33
N THR A 44 7.81 -3.92 0.33
CA THR A 44 8.90 -4.25 1.26
C THR A 44 10.11 -3.35 1.05
N GLU A 45 10.54 -3.17 -0.19
CA GLU A 45 11.68 -2.30 -0.56
C GLU A 45 11.42 -0.85 -0.16
N ARG A 46 10.23 -0.33 -0.44
CA ARG A 46 9.85 1.03 -0.10
C ARG A 46 9.72 1.22 1.42
N LEU A 47 9.18 0.22 2.14
CA LEU A 47 9.15 0.25 3.60
C LEU A 47 10.56 0.30 4.18
N ALA A 48 11.47 -0.54 3.72
CA ALA A 48 12.85 -0.56 4.21
C ALA A 48 13.59 0.76 3.96
N ALA A 49 13.34 1.40 2.81
CA ALA A 49 13.93 2.69 2.47
C ALA A 49 13.39 3.84 3.32
N MET A 50 12.08 3.85 3.60
CA MET A 50 11.43 4.94 4.34
C MET A 50 11.48 4.74 5.87
N TYR A 51 11.43 3.48 6.32
CA TYR A 51 11.32 3.09 7.72
C TYR A 51 12.27 1.93 8.04
N PRO A 52 13.58 2.17 8.07
CA PRO A 52 14.59 1.10 8.28
C PRO A 52 14.41 0.37 9.62
N GLU A 53 13.82 1.04 10.61
CA GLU A 53 13.52 0.51 11.95
C GLU A 53 12.10 -0.08 12.07
N ALA A 54 11.43 -0.35 10.94
CA ALA A 54 10.09 -0.94 10.95
C ALA A 54 10.05 -2.24 11.76
N SER A 55 9.01 -2.40 12.57
CA SER A 55 8.77 -3.64 13.31
C SER A 55 8.54 -4.83 12.38
N ASP A 56 8.75 -6.05 12.87
CA ASP A 56 8.41 -7.27 12.12
C ASP A 56 6.92 -7.31 11.75
N LEU A 57 6.03 -6.79 12.60
CA LEU A 57 4.60 -6.75 12.35
C LEU A 57 4.26 -5.80 11.21
N LEU A 58 4.90 -4.64 11.15
CA LEU A 58 4.75 -3.69 10.05
C LEU A 58 5.34 -4.26 8.74
N ARG A 59 6.46 -4.99 8.80
CA ARG A 59 7.06 -5.69 7.65
C ARG A 59 6.10 -6.77 7.09
N ILE A 60 5.49 -7.57 7.96
CA ILE A 60 4.46 -8.55 7.59
C ILE A 60 3.25 -7.85 6.96
N ALA A 61 2.76 -6.76 7.57
CA ALA A 61 1.62 -6.01 7.05
C ALA A 61 1.90 -5.41 5.67
N ALA A 62 3.10 -4.86 5.44
CA ALA A 62 3.50 -4.32 4.15
C ALA A 62 3.61 -5.41 3.07
N ARG A 63 4.26 -6.54 3.39
CA ARG A 63 4.37 -7.67 2.45
C ARG A 63 3.01 -8.26 2.11
N GLY A 64 2.12 -8.39 3.09
CA GLY A 64 0.80 -8.99 2.96
C GLY A 64 -0.32 -8.02 2.56
N GLN A 65 0.00 -6.74 2.26
CA GLN A 65 -0.99 -5.68 1.98
C GLN A 65 -2.00 -6.05 0.88
N HIS A 66 -1.60 -6.86 -0.09
CA HIS A 66 -2.43 -7.36 -1.18
C HIS A 66 -2.40 -8.89 -1.32
N ILE A 67 -2.09 -9.62 -0.23
CA ILE A 67 -2.01 -11.08 -0.28
C ILE A 67 -3.27 -11.68 -0.96
N ARG A 68 -3.04 -12.44 -2.04
CA ARG A 68 -4.09 -13.10 -2.85
C ARG A 68 -5.26 -12.18 -3.22
N ARG A 69 -4.98 -10.91 -3.52
CA ARG A 69 -6.04 -9.95 -3.92
C ARG A 69 -6.83 -10.41 -5.15
N PHE A 70 -6.24 -11.24 -5.99
CA PHE A 70 -6.87 -11.83 -7.18
C PHE A 70 -8.04 -12.76 -6.83
N ASP A 71 -8.13 -13.30 -5.61
CA ASP A 71 -9.28 -14.10 -5.16
C ASP A 71 -10.56 -13.27 -4.98
N VAL A 72 -10.43 -11.93 -4.95
CA VAL A 72 -11.55 -10.99 -4.79
C VAL A 72 -11.62 -10.07 -6.02
N PRO A 73 -12.03 -10.56 -7.20
CA PRO A 73 -12.03 -9.77 -8.43
C PRO A 73 -13.03 -8.61 -8.36
N ARG A 74 -12.62 -7.43 -8.82
CA ARG A 74 -13.47 -6.21 -8.84
C ARG A 74 -14.77 -6.42 -9.62
N ALA A 75 -14.75 -7.26 -10.64
CA ALA A 75 -15.91 -7.53 -11.49
C ALA A 75 -17.10 -8.20 -10.75
N GLN A 76 -16.87 -8.81 -9.60
CA GLN A 76 -17.93 -9.40 -8.76
C GLN A 76 -18.74 -8.37 -7.97
N PHE A 77 -18.37 -7.09 -8.02
CA PHE A 77 -19.01 -6.02 -7.26
C PHE A 77 -19.64 -4.99 -8.20
N PRO A 78 -20.74 -4.32 -7.77
CA PRO A 78 -21.41 -3.31 -8.58
C PRO A 78 -20.45 -2.22 -9.09
N GLN A 79 -20.79 -1.62 -10.23
CA GLN A 79 -20.08 -0.45 -10.73
C GLN A 79 -20.33 0.76 -9.83
N GLY A 80 -19.48 1.79 -9.96
CA GLY A 80 -19.60 3.03 -9.21
C GLY A 80 -18.94 2.98 -7.83
N ARG A 81 -19.15 4.06 -7.06
CA ARG A 81 -18.45 4.35 -5.80
C ARG A 81 -18.78 3.33 -4.71
N ASP A 82 -20.05 2.97 -4.56
CA ASP A 82 -20.47 2.08 -3.47
C ASP A 82 -19.97 0.65 -3.68
N GLY A 83 -20.06 0.13 -4.90
CA GLY A 83 -19.48 -1.16 -5.24
C GLY A 83 -17.96 -1.19 -5.13
N TYR A 84 -17.28 -0.08 -5.45
CA TYR A 84 -15.84 0.06 -5.22
C TYR A 84 -15.49 0.03 -3.72
N ASN A 85 -16.27 0.70 -2.89
CA ASN A 85 -16.04 0.70 -1.43
C ASN A 85 -16.33 -0.68 -0.82
N GLN A 86 -17.37 -1.39 -1.29
CA GLN A 86 -17.67 -2.77 -0.87
C GLN A 86 -16.51 -3.70 -1.24
N TRP A 87 -16.03 -3.64 -2.48
CA TRP A 87 -14.89 -4.42 -2.94
C TRP A 87 -13.64 -4.17 -2.10
N ARG A 88 -13.29 -2.90 -1.84
CA ARG A 88 -12.11 -2.57 -1.01
C ARG A 88 -12.24 -3.10 0.42
N ARG A 89 -13.43 -3.05 1.01
CA ARG A 89 -13.67 -3.62 2.34
C ARG A 89 -13.48 -5.13 2.32
N MET A 90 -14.06 -5.82 1.35
CA MET A 90 -13.90 -7.27 1.19
C MET A 90 -12.43 -7.67 1.00
N CYS A 91 -11.68 -6.95 0.17
CA CYS A 91 -10.23 -7.19 0.02
C CYS A 91 -9.50 -7.10 1.36
N ARG A 92 -9.75 -6.06 2.17
CA ARG A 92 -9.09 -5.88 3.46
C ARG A 92 -9.40 -7.01 4.45
N GLU A 93 -10.66 -7.44 4.52
CA GLU A 93 -11.06 -8.57 5.36
C GLU A 93 -10.41 -9.87 4.87
N HIS A 94 -10.35 -10.09 3.56
CA HIS A 94 -9.68 -11.24 2.96
C HIS A 94 -8.19 -11.26 3.30
N HIS A 95 -7.48 -10.15 3.13
CA HIS A 95 -6.06 -10.05 3.47
C HIS A 95 -5.82 -10.29 4.96
N ALA A 96 -6.61 -9.68 5.84
CA ALA A 96 -6.47 -9.85 7.28
C ALA A 96 -6.69 -11.31 7.71
N ARG A 97 -7.67 -12.02 7.12
CA ARG A 97 -7.93 -13.44 7.39
C ARG A 97 -6.76 -14.32 6.96
N LEU A 98 -6.24 -14.13 5.75
CA LEU A 98 -5.11 -14.94 5.27
C LEU A 98 -3.85 -14.72 6.11
N LEU A 99 -3.56 -13.48 6.48
CA LEU A 99 -2.43 -13.17 7.37
C LEU A 99 -2.63 -13.76 8.77
N HIS A 100 -3.85 -13.71 9.32
CA HIS A 100 -4.18 -14.39 10.58
C HIS A 100 -3.80 -15.87 10.51
N ASP A 101 -4.25 -16.60 9.48
CA ASP A 101 -4.01 -18.04 9.35
C ASP A 101 -2.52 -18.37 9.18
N ILE A 102 -1.79 -17.55 8.42
CA ILE A 102 -0.34 -17.69 8.26
C ILE A 102 0.36 -17.43 9.59
N MET A 103 0.06 -16.33 10.27
CA MET A 103 0.73 -15.95 11.50
C MET A 103 0.49 -16.94 12.65
N ILE A 104 -0.71 -17.54 12.74
CA ILE A 104 -0.99 -18.64 13.69
C ILE A 104 -0.05 -19.82 13.46
N ARG A 105 0.11 -20.26 12.19
CA ARG A 105 1.01 -21.39 11.87
C ARG A 105 2.45 -21.13 12.29
N HIS A 106 2.86 -19.87 12.31
CA HIS A 106 4.20 -19.45 12.75
C HIS A 106 4.25 -19.04 14.23
N GLY A 107 3.23 -19.35 15.04
CA GLY A 107 3.25 -19.18 16.49
C GLY A 107 3.17 -17.72 16.97
N TYR A 108 2.57 -16.81 16.19
CA TYR A 108 2.27 -15.46 16.68
C TYR A 108 1.05 -15.50 17.61
N GLY A 109 1.12 -14.72 18.70
CA GLY A 109 0.00 -14.56 19.63
C GLY A 109 -1.07 -13.62 19.09
N GLU A 110 -2.29 -13.70 19.68
CA GLU A 110 -3.47 -12.95 19.26
C GLU A 110 -3.23 -11.44 19.16
N ALA A 111 -2.51 -10.83 20.09
CA ALA A 111 -2.22 -9.40 20.08
C ALA A 111 -1.44 -8.96 18.83
N SER A 112 -0.42 -9.74 18.43
CA SER A 112 0.37 -9.47 17.21
C SER A 112 -0.46 -9.64 15.95
N ILE A 113 -1.29 -10.69 15.90
CA ILE A 113 -2.19 -10.97 14.77
C ILE A 113 -3.24 -9.86 14.64
N ALA A 114 -3.86 -9.45 15.73
CA ALA A 114 -4.82 -8.36 15.76
C ALA A 114 -4.19 -7.03 15.31
N HIS A 115 -2.93 -6.78 15.68
CA HIS A 115 -2.22 -5.59 15.25
C HIS A 115 -1.98 -5.58 13.72
N VAL A 116 -1.48 -6.68 13.14
CA VAL A 116 -1.31 -6.80 11.69
C VAL A 116 -2.64 -6.68 10.95
N ALA A 117 -3.71 -7.30 11.46
CA ALA A 117 -5.06 -7.16 10.89
C ALA A 117 -5.53 -5.70 10.87
N LYS A 118 -5.32 -4.96 11.96
CA LYS A 118 -5.60 -3.51 12.06
C LYS A 118 -4.84 -2.71 11.01
N LEU A 119 -3.55 -3.00 10.80
CA LEU A 119 -2.71 -2.33 9.81
C LEU A 119 -3.24 -2.54 8.38
N VAL A 120 -3.47 -3.79 7.96
CA VAL A 120 -3.91 -4.09 6.59
C VAL A 120 -5.35 -3.65 6.32
N LYS A 121 -6.20 -3.58 7.36
CA LYS A 121 -7.55 -2.99 7.28
C LYS A 121 -7.52 -1.47 7.21
N LYS A 122 -6.37 -0.84 7.47
CA LYS A 122 -6.17 0.61 7.51
C LYS A 122 -7.01 1.29 8.58
N GLU A 123 -7.10 0.65 9.73
CA GLU A 123 -7.71 1.19 10.92
C GLU A 123 -6.75 2.17 11.61
N GLN A 124 -7.30 3.19 12.28
CA GLN A 124 -6.52 4.17 13.05
C GLN A 124 -5.52 5.01 12.22
N LEU A 125 -5.73 5.17 10.91
CA LEU A 125 -4.94 6.11 10.11
C LEU A 125 -4.91 7.49 10.79
N LYS A 126 -3.73 8.10 10.86
CA LYS A 126 -3.42 9.37 11.58
C LYS A 126 -3.51 9.30 13.11
N LYS A 127 -3.72 8.13 13.69
CA LYS A 127 -3.75 7.93 15.15
C LYS A 127 -2.75 6.88 15.62
N ASP A 128 -2.22 6.10 14.71
CA ASP A 128 -1.26 5.03 14.97
C ASP A 128 -0.09 5.18 13.99
N MET A 129 1.14 5.19 14.52
CA MET A 129 2.36 5.46 13.74
C MET A 129 2.59 4.41 12.65
N GLU A 130 2.38 3.13 12.94
CA GLU A 130 2.59 2.07 11.95
C GLU A 130 1.49 2.05 10.90
N SER A 131 0.24 2.37 11.26
CA SER A 131 -0.84 2.56 10.30
C SER A 131 -0.55 3.72 9.34
N GLN A 132 0.03 4.83 9.86
CA GLN A 132 0.45 5.95 9.04
C GLN A 132 1.65 5.59 8.15
N ALA A 133 2.65 4.90 8.69
CA ALA A 133 3.81 4.44 7.93
C ALA A 133 3.40 3.51 6.77
N LEU A 134 2.51 2.55 7.03
CA LEU A 134 1.99 1.66 5.98
C LEU A 134 1.23 2.43 4.89
N GLU A 135 0.39 3.42 5.25
CA GLU A 135 -0.32 4.23 4.25
C GLU A 135 0.65 5.07 3.42
N ASN A 136 1.67 5.68 4.03
CA ASN A 136 2.72 6.40 3.31
C ASN A 136 3.40 5.50 2.27
N VAL A 137 3.78 4.28 2.66
CA VAL A 137 4.42 3.31 1.75
C VAL A 137 3.48 2.92 0.61
N VAL A 138 2.21 2.60 0.91
CA VAL A 138 1.19 2.27 -0.11
C VAL A 138 1.03 3.40 -1.13
N ASP A 139 0.92 4.64 -0.66
CA ASP A 139 0.68 5.78 -1.52
C ASP A 139 1.94 6.13 -2.35
N VAL A 140 3.15 6.00 -1.79
CA VAL A 140 4.41 6.19 -2.55
C VAL A 140 4.59 5.10 -3.60
N VAL A 141 4.37 3.83 -3.28
CA VAL A 141 4.43 2.71 -4.23
C VAL A 141 3.39 2.87 -5.34
N PHE A 142 2.19 3.35 -5.01
CA PHE A 142 1.17 3.66 -6.02
C PHE A 142 1.64 4.73 -7.00
N LEU A 143 2.22 5.83 -6.51
CA LEU A 143 2.73 6.91 -7.35
C LEU A 143 3.88 6.46 -8.25
N GLU A 144 4.79 5.66 -7.73
CA GLU A 144 6.02 5.25 -8.40
C GLU A 144 5.77 4.21 -9.51
N TYR A 145 4.87 3.25 -9.29
CA TYR A 145 4.76 2.07 -10.16
C TYR A 145 3.39 1.88 -10.81
N TYR A 146 2.33 2.46 -10.27
CA TYR A 146 0.96 2.10 -10.65
C TYR A 146 0.11 3.26 -11.14
N PHE A 147 0.54 4.50 -10.91
CA PHE A 147 -0.27 5.66 -11.28
C PHE A 147 -0.41 5.81 -12.79
N ASP A 148 0.66 5.61 -13.54
CA ASP A 148 0.65 5.74 -15.01
C ASP A 148 -0.27 4.71 -15.66
N GLU A 149 -0.22 3.45 -15.19
CA GLU A 149 -1.15 2.40 -15.62
C GLU A 149 -2.59 2.73 -15.24
N PHE A 150 -2.80 3.26 -14.03
CA PHE A 150 -4.11 3.64 -13.55
C PHE A 150 -4.77 4.71 -14.43
N TYR A 151 -4.08 5.79 -14.76
CA TYR A 151 -4.68 6.82 -15.60
C TYR A 151 -4.86 6.35 -17.06
N GLY A 152 -3.95 5.55 -17.58
CA GLY A 152 -4.05 4.96 -18.92
C GLY A 152 -5.31 4.11 -19.09
N LYS A 153 -5.67 3.32 -18.07
CA LYS A 153 -6.88 2.49 -18.09
C LYS A 153 -8.19 3.27 -17.99
N HIS A 154 -8.21 4.41 -17.30
CA HIS A 154 -9.46 5.11 -16.95
C HIS A 154 -9.76 6.32 -17.82
N GLN A 155 -8.84 6.75 -18.71
CA GLN A 155 -8.99 7.91 -19.59
C GLN A 155 -9.50 9.18 -18.88
N TYR A 156 -9.11 9.38 -17.61
CA TYR A 156 -9.49 10.54 -16.83
C TYR A 156 -8.80 11.81 -17.37
N ASN A 157 -9.50 12.95 -17.34
CA ASN A 157 -8.88 14.24 -17.58
C ASN A 157 -7.98 14.67 -16.39
N ASP A 158 -7.11 15.65 -16.63
CA ASP A 158 -6.14 16.09 -15.62
C ASP A 158 -6.80 16.64 -14.35
N ALA A 159 -7.95 17.30 -14.44
CA ALA A 159 -8.69 17.78 -13.28
C ALA A 159 -9.11 16.63 -12.34
N LYS A 160 -9.57 15.52 -12.92
CA LYS A 160 -9.92 14.31 -12.17
C LYS A 160 -8.69 13.62 -11.56
N LEU A 161 -7.58 13.57 -12.31
CA LEU A 161 -6.33 13.00 -11.83
C LEU A 161 -5.75 13.83 -10.66
N ILE A 162 -5.78 15.16 -10.76
CA ILE A 162 -5.39 16.07 -9.68
C ILE A 162 -6.26 15.86 -8.43
N ASP A 163 -7.58 15.65 -8.59
CA ASP A 163 -8.47 15.34 -7.47
C ASP A 163 -8.11 14.01 -6.77
N ILE A 164 -7.82 12.96 -7.56
CA ILE A 164 -7.39 11.66 -7.04
C ILE A 164 -6.06 11.81 -6.29
N MET A 165 -5.10 12.52 -6.89
CA MET A 165 -3.80 12.77 -6.32
C MET A 165 -3.89 13.58 -5.03
N GLY A 166 -4.71 14.63 -4.99
CA GLY A 166 -4.95 15.43 -3.78
C GLY A 166 -5.51 14.57 -2.63
N LYS A 167 -6.44 13.64 -2.93
CA LYS A 167 -6.96 12.67 -1.95
C LYS A 167 -5.88 11.72 -1.45
N THR A 168 -4.94 11.32 -2.32
CA THR A 168 -3.79 10.49 -1.95
C THR A 168 -2.85 11.27 -1.02
N LEU A 169 -2.46 12.49 -1.39
CA LEU A 169 -1.61 13.34 -0.58
C LEU A 169 -2.20 13.63 0.82
N ARG A 170 -3.52 13.85 0.93
CA ARG A 170 -4.16 14.07 2.23
C ARG A 170 -4.14 12.87 3.18
N LYS A 171 -3.89 11.66 2.70
CA LYS A 171 -3.72 10.47 3.54
C LYS A 171 -2.30 10.35 4.08
N MET A 172 -1.32 10.87 3.35
CA MET A 172 0.08 10.84 3.74
C MET A 172 0.37 11.82 4.87
N SER A 173 1.44 11.53 5.59
CA SER A 173 2.09 12.44 6.53
C SER A 173 3.20 13.25 5.83
N PRO A 174 3.83 14.25 6.50
CA PRO A 174 4.96 14.99 5.95
C PRO A 174 6.09 14.10 5.42
N LYS A 175 6.40 13.01 6.12
CA LYS A 175 7.41 12.04 5.68
C LYS A 175 7.00 11.34 4.36
N GLY A 176 5.73 10.98 4.23
CA GLY A 176 5.19 10.45 2.97
C GLY A 176 5.25 11.47 1.83
N HIS A 177 4.91 12.74 2.09
CA HIS A 177 5.04 13.83 1.11
C HIS A 177 6.49 14.01 0.64
N GLN A 178 7.44 14.03 1.58
CA GLN A 178 8.85 14.14 1.25
C GLN A 178 9.31 12.99 0.36
N ALA A 179 8.93 11.75 0.69
CA ALA A 179 9.26 10.59 -0.10
C ALA A 179 8.64 10.65 -1.52
N ALA A 180 7.37 11.07 -1.63
CA ALA A 180 6.67 11.21 -2.91
C ALA A 180 7.33 12.28 -3.81
N LEU A 181 7.76 13.41 -3.24
CA LEU A 181 8.45 14.47 -3.98
C LEU A 181 9.87 14.09 -4.42
N ALA A 182 10.50 13.15 -3.73
CA ALA A 182 11.83 12.64 -4.08
C ALA A 182 11.80 11.56 -5.18
N LEU A 183 10.61 11.10 -5.60
CA LEU A 183 10.48 10.09 -6.66
C LEU A 183 10.91 10.63 -8.02
N SER A 184 11.60 9.80 -8.79
CA SER A 184 11.90 10.04 -10.19
C SER A 184 10.70 9.67 -11.06
N LEU A 185 9.68 10.55 -11.08
CA LEU A 185 8.43 10.33 -11.80
C LEU A 185 8.52 10.81 -13.25
N PRO A 186 7.76 10.18 -14.18
CA PRO A 186 7.55 10.72 -15.51
C PRO A 186 7.05 12.16 -15.44
N GLU A 187 7.44 13.00 -16.43
CA GLU A 187 7.17 14.45 -16.39
C GLU A 187 5.68 14.78 -16.18
N ARG A 188 4.79 14.07 -16.87
CA ARG A 188 3.35 14.27 -16.73
C ARG A 188 2.86 13.96 -15.32
N THR A 189 3.24 12.81 -14.77
CA THR A 189 2.87 12.39 -13.41
C THR A 189 3.40 13.39 -12.38
N ARG A 190 4.65 13.84 -12.54
CA ARG A 190 5.25 14.88 -11.69
C ARG A 190 4.45 16.18 -11.72
N LYS A 191 4.04 16.67 -12.89
CA LYS A 191 3.20 17.88 -13.03
C LYS A 191 1.88 17.72 -12.29
N LEU A 192 1.21 16.56 -12.40
CA LEU A 192 -0.05 16.28 -11.71
C LEU A 192 0.11 16.25 -10.18
N VAL A 193 1.20 15.63 -9.69
CA VAL A 193 1.52 15.61 -8.25
C VAL A 193 1.74 17.03 -7.73
N LEU A 194 2.54 17.85 -8.42
CA LEU A 194 2.80 19.23 -8.02
C LEU A 194 1.54 20.10 -8.03
N ALA A 195 0.72 19.99 -9.07
CA ALA A 195 -0.56 20.70 -9.15
C ALA A 195 -1.53 20.27 -8.03
N ALA A 196 -1.55 18.99 -7.68
CA ALA A 196 -2.35 18.50 -6.56
C ALA A 196 -1.82 19.02 -5.22
N ALA A 197 -0.50 19.03 -5.01
CA ALA A 197 0.12 19.55 -3.80
C ALA A 197 -0.16 21.04 -3.61
N GLU A 198 -0.04 21.84 -4.67
CA GLU A 198 -0.38 23.27 -4.66
C GLU A 198 -1.86 23.50 -4.32
N ARG A 199 -2.77 22.78 -4.98
CA ARG A 199 -4.20 22.86 -4.71
C ARG A 199 -4.56 22.52 -3.25
N GLU A 200 -3.88 21.56 -2.67
CA GLU A 200 -4.13 21.06 -1.32
C GLU A 200 -3.24 21.73 -0.23
N ALA A 201 -2.43 22.72 -0.59
CA ALA A 201 -1.38 23.27 0.27
C ALA A 201 -1.87 23.63 1.67
N SER A 202 -3.02 24.31 1.80
CA SER A 202 -3.59 24.68 3.11
C SER A 202 -4.00 23.45 3.94
N ALA A 203 -4.60 22.45 3.31
CA ALA A 203 -5.00 21.21 3.97
C ALA A 203 -3.77 20.38 4.42
N LEU A 204 -2.73 20.30 3.57
CA LEU A 204 -1.49 19.61 3.88
C LEU A 204 -0.73 20.29 5.02
N ALA A 205 -0.68 21.63 5.03
CA ALA A 205 -0.08 22.40 6.14
C ALA A 205 -0.83 22.20 7.47
N ALA A 206 -2.15 22.10 7.44
CA ALA A 206 -2.95 21.79 8.64
C ALA A 206 -2.69 20.36 9.15
N LEU A 207 -2.59 19.38 8.24
CA LEU A 207 -2.30 18.00 8.57
C LEU A 207 -0.90 17.83 9.16
N ALA A 208 0.10 18.56 8.65
CA ALA A 208 1.47 18.51 9.15
C ALA A 208 1.59 18.92 10.63
N LYS A 209 0.68 19.76 11.15
CA LYS A 209 0.67 20.20 12.56
C LYS A 209 0.21 19.10 13.53
N VAL A 210 -0.47 18.07 13.05
CA VAL A 210 -1.05 16.99 13.86
C VAL A 210 -0.53 15.61 13.43
N ALA A 211 0.49 15.58 12.58
CA ALA A 211 1.10 14.34 12.11
C ALA A 211 1.81 13.60 13.25
N ILE A 212 1.84 12.29 13.13
CA ILE A 212 2.41 11.33 14.10
C ILE A 212 3.54 10.50 13.48
N ASP A 213 4.35 11.10 12.65
CA ASP A 213 5.48 10.44 11.96
C ASP A 213 6.63 10.11 12.90
#